data_b8724e1e6eaf0a931b26577204a80377
#
_entry.id   b8724e1e6eaf0a931b26577204a80377
#
_cell.length_a   1.000
_cell.length_b   1.000
_cell.length_c   1.000
_cell.angle_alpha   90.00
_cell.angle_beta   90.00
_cell.angle_gamma   90.00
#
_symmetry.space_group_name_H-M   'P 1'
#
loop_
_entity.id
_entity.type
_entity.pdbx_description
1 polymer ?
#
loop_
_entity_poly.entity_id
_entity_poly.type
_entity_poly.pdbx_seq_one_letter_code
_entity_poly.pdbx_strand_id
1 'polypeptide(L)'
;MKNRMKKEFLGFEGGLFSEVEKADVGDSFAKLAENGVALMGWADPFMPDFSIPEHIMEKTLEAIKSPVAAHYTAPTGNMELRAMICQKAKKMYGVDLNPARNVIITPGSDSALFFAMYPFLEKGDEVIIPCPSYPNNMQNITMMQATPVVLELNEAEDYQINQQALESLVSNKTKMIVLTHPNNPTTTVYNHESLMAIREVVLKHDLVLVCDQAFEDFTFENEFIAPMALDGMFEHTVTVCSISKGMGLSGYRVGYIMASDVIMDVMYGCAVSVIGATNTVSQIAAIEAFKHPEFMDEFNRAYDIRRHQAYNILNTVPGVSMELPASGFLAWVDVS
;
A
#
# COMPACT_ATOMS: atom_id res chain seq x y z
N MET A 1 -23.06 12.62 -23.41
CA MET A 1 -21.74 12.86 -22.77
C MET A 1 -21.05 11.55 -22.39
N LYS A 2 -21.76 10.59 -21.73
CA LYS A 2 -21.20 9.26 -21.36
C LYS A 2 -20.51 8.54 -22.53
N ASN A 3 -21.05 8.62 -23.76
CA ASN A 3 -20.46 8.00 -24.97
C ASN A 3 -19.10 8.59 -25.39
N ARG A 4 -18.64 9.65 -24.74
CA ARG A 4 -17.33 10.28 -24.97
C ARG A 4 -16.32 9.93 -23.91
N MET A 5 -16.74 9.21 -22.88
CA MET A 5 -15.85 8.72 -21.82
C MET A 5 -15.27 7.37 -22.20
N LYS A 6 -14.09 7.06 -21.71
CA LYS A 6 -13.50 5.73 -21.87
C LYS A 6 -14.41 4.69 -21.23
N LYS A 7 -14.62 3.57 -21.92
CA LYS A 7 -15.54 2.51 -21.45
C LYS A 7 -15.13 1.94 -20.10
N GLU A 8 -13.83 1.86 -19.87
CA GLU A 8 -13.23 1.36 -18.64
C GLU A 8 -13.68 2.17 -17.42
N PHE A 9 -13.89 3.47 -17.57
CA PHE A 9 -14.36 4.34 -16.48
C PHE A 9 -15.87 4.29 -16.26
N LEU A 10 -16.65 3.82 -17.24
CA LEU A 10 -18.10 3.74 -17.12
C LEU A 10 -18.57 2.57 -16.27
N GLY A 11 -17.76 1.51 -16.15
CA GLY A 11 -18.03 0.30 -15.40
C GLY A 11 -17.47 0.30 -13.98
N PHE A 12 -16.77 1.36 -13.54
CA PHE A 12 -16.22 1.41 -12.18
C PHE A 12 -17.32 1.50 -11.12
N GLU A 13 -17.33 0.55 -10.22
CA GLU A 13 -18.29 0.44 -9.12
C GLU A 13 -17.80 1.09 -7.83
N GLY A 14 -16.59 1.65 -7.80
CA GLY A 14 -16.07 2.40 -6.65
C GLY A 14 -15.18 1.61 -5.70
N GLY A 15 -14.68 0.43 -6.09
CA GLY A 15 -13.74 -0.37 -5.30
C GLY A 15 -14.32 -0.81 -3.97
N LEU A 16 -13.70 -0.40 -2.87
CA LEU A 16 -14.18 -0.66 -1.51
C LEU A 16 -15.59 -0.10 -1.24
N PHE A 17 -16.10 0.76 -2.10
CA PHE A 17 -17.41 1.42 -1.99
C PHE A 17 -18.39 0.98 -3.08
N SER A 18 -18.19 -0.20 -3.66
CA SER A 18 -18.99 -0.70 -4.79
C SER A 18 -20.49 -0.80 -4.46
N GLU A 19 -20.83 -1.06 -3.22
CA GLU A 19 -22.23 -1.20 -2.75
C GLU A 19 -22.87 0.13 -2.31
N VAL A 20 -22.12 1.24 -2.40
CA VAL A 20 -22.60 2.57 -2.02
C VAL A 20 -22.87 3.40 -3.26
N GLU A 21 -23.97 4.17 -3.28
CA GLU A 21 -24.22 5.10 -4.38
C GLU A 21 -23.04 6.07 -4.53
N LYS A 22 -22.49 6.16 -5.75
CA LYS A 22 -21.23 6.87 -6.06
C LYS A 22 -21.21 8.34 -5.62
N ALA A 23 -22.37 8.97 -5.48
CA ALA A 23 -22.48 10.35 -5.04
C ALA A 23 -22.48 10.52 -3.51
N ASP A 24 -22.59 9.42 -2.76
CA ASP A 24 -22.94 9.44 -1.33
C ASP A 24 -21.93 8.71 -0.43
N VAL A 25 -20.73 8.43 -0.96
CA VAL A 25 -19.73 7.58 -0.26
C VAL A 25 -19.44 8.05 1.17
N GLY A 26 -19.28 9.37 1.39
CA GLY A 26 -19.03 9.92 2.72
C GLY A 26 -20.25 9.87 3.64
N ASP A 27 -21.43 10.18 3.11
CA ASP A 27 -22.68 10.26 3.88
C ASP A 27 -23.23 8.87 4.24
N SER A 28 -22.97 7.85 3.41
CA SER A 28 -23.46 6.49 3.67
C SER A 28 -22.84 5.89 4.92
N PHE A 29 -21.55 6.09 5.15
CA PHE A 29 -20.90 5.64 6.38
C PHE A 29 -21.43 6.38 7.61
N ALA A 30 -21.63 7.68 7.52
CA ALA A 30 -22.23 8.46 8.60
C ALA A 30 -23.65 7.96 8.92
N LYS A 31 -24.49 7.73 7.91
CA LYS A 31 -25.86 7.19 8.07
C LYS A 31 -25.87 5.78 8.68
N LEU A 32 -24.92 4.90 8.28
CA LEU A 32 -24.80 3.57 8.88
C LEU A 32 -24.43 3.66 10.36
N ALA A 33 -23.46 4.52 10.70
CA ALA A 33 -23.05 4.76 12.09
C ALA A 33 -24.20 5.35 12.94
N GLU A 34 -24.95 6.33 12.41
CA GLU A 34 -26.16 6.91 13.03
C GLU A 34 -27.23 5.85 13.29
N ASN A 35 -27.35 4.84 12.43
CA ASN A 35 -28.27 3.71 12.59
C ASN A 35 -27.72 2.60 13.51
N GLY A 36 -26.59 2.83 14.19
CA GLY A 36 -26.00 1.88 15.14
C GLY A 36 -25.29 0.70 14.48
N VAL A 37 -24.98 0.78 13.19
CA VAL A 37 -24.19 -0.25 12.49
C VAL A 37 -22.71 -0.10 12.85
N ALA A 38 -22.11 -1.16 13.34
CA ALA A 38 -20.66 -1.21 13.57
C ALA A 38 -19.93 -1.23 12.23
N LEU A 39 -19.11 -0.20 11.96
CA LEU A 39 -18.33 -0.08 10.74
C LEU A 39 -17.04 -0.89 10.84
N MET A 40 -17.06 -2.12 10.34
CA MET A 40 -15.94 -3.06 10.43
C MET A 40 -15.14 -3.17 9.12
N GLY A 41 -15.55 -2.53 8.04
CA GLY A 41 -14.91 -2.57 6.73
C GLY A 41 -13.96 -1.40 6.43
N TRP A 42 -13.84 -0.41 7.32
CA TRP A 42 -13.02 0.77 7.10
C TRP A 42 -11.61 0.57 7.67
N ALA A 43 -10.61 0.54 6.80
CA ALA A 43 -9.23 0.34 7.22
C ALA A 43 -8.56 1.65 7.67
N ASP A 44 -9.21 2.36 8.61
CA ASP A 44 -8.60 3.48 9.34
C ASP A 44 -8.23 3.00 10.74
N PRO A 45 -6.94 2.82 11.04
CA PRO A 45 -6.49 2.07 12.22
C PRO A 45 -6.85 2.72 13.55
N PHE A 46 -7.18 4.02 13.55
CA PHE A 46 -7.26 4.79 14.78
C PHE A 46 -8.64 5.40 15.09
N MET A 47 -9.63 5.13 14.25
CA MET A 47 -11.00 5.52 14.59
C MET A 47 -11.66 4.45 15.47
N PRO A 48 -12.29 4.85 16.62
CA PRO A 48 -12.37 6.20 17.18
C PRO A 48 -11.31 6.49 18.27
N ASP A 49 -10.38 5.57 18.54
CA ASP A 49 -9.70 5.48 19.84
C ASP A 49 -8.40 6.28 19.98
N PHE A 50 -7.75 6.65 18.88
CA PHE A 50 -6.43 7.26 18.95
C PHE A 50 -6.38 8.67 18.39
N SER A 51 -5.71 9.53 19.10
CA SER A 51 -5.33 10.87 18.64
C SER A 51 -3.95 10.82 17.99
N ILE A 52 -3.70 11.80 17.13
CA ILE A 52 -2.35 12.04 16.58
C ILE A 52 -1.41 12.30 17.77
N PRO A 53 -0.21 11.70 17.80
CA PRO A 53 0.80 11.98 18.82
C PRO A 53 1.05 13.49 18.97
N GLU A 54 1.14 13.97 20.22
CA GLU A 54 1.15 15.41 20.53
C GLU A 54 2.27 16.16 19.78
N HIS A 55 3.48 15.62 19.73
CA HIS A 55 4.62 16.23 19.01
C HIS A 55 4.35 16.38 17.51
N ILE A 56 3.65 15.42 16.88
CA ILE A 56 3.28 15.52 15.46
C ILE A 56 2.21 16.59 15.27
N MET A 57 1.23 16.65 16.18
CA MET A 57 0.17 17.67 16.13
C MET A 57 0.75 19.07 16.32
N GLU A 58 1.61 19.26 17.30
CA GLU A 58 2.30 20.54 17.54
C GLU A 58 3.10 20.99 16.32
N LYS A 59 3.85 20.05 15.71
CA LYS A 59 4.64 20.35 14.50
C LYS A 59 3.75 20.70 13.29
N THR A 60 2.61 20.06 13.18
CA THR A 60 1.60 20.38 12.15
C THR A 60 1.06 21.79 12.35
N LEU A 61 0.69 22.16 13.58
CA LEU A 61 0.17 23.49 13.90
C LEU A 61 1.24 24.58 13.68
N GLU A 62 2.50 24.32 14.04
CA GLU A 62 3.62 25.19 13.74
C GLU A 62 3.77 25.42 12.23
N ALA A 63 3.73 24.35 11.44
CA ALA A 63 3.82 24.42 9.99
C ALA A 63 2.67 25.25 9.37
N ILE A 64 1.43 25.07 9.84
CA ILE A 64 0.27 25.83 9.37
C ILE A 64 0.42 27.33 9.66
N LYS A 65 0.98 27.70 10.80
CA LYS A 65 1.23 29.10 11.19
C LYS A 65 2.42 29.74 10.45
N SER A 66 3.24 28.93 9.80
CA SER A 66 4.42 29.36 9.07
C SER A 66 4.07 29.75 7.62
N PRO A 67 4.81 30.70 6.99
CA PRO A 67 4.66 30.98 5.57
C PRO A 67 4.84 29.77 4.65
N VAL A 68 5.55 28.72 5.09
CA VAL A 68 5.81 27.51 4.30
C VAL A 68 4.52 26.80 3.88
N ALA A 69 3.45 26.91 4.65
CA ALA A 69 2.15 26.31 4.34
C ALA A 69 1.52 26.82 3.02
N ALA A 70 1.91 28.02 2.59
CA ALA A 70 1.42 28.63 1.35
C ALA A 70 2.26 28.30 0.11
N HIS A 71 3.33 27.51 0.26
CA HIS A 71 4.28 27.25 -0.83
C HIS A 71 4.35 25.76 -1.19
N TYR A 72 4.63 25.52 -2.47
CA TYR A 72 4.91 24.16 -2.95
C TYR A 72 6.24 23.63 -2.42
N THR A 73 6.28 22.35 -2.10
CA THR A 73 7.53 21.59 -2.08
C THR A 73 7.94 21.22 -3.50
N ALA A 74 9.16 20.69 -3.67
CA ALA A 74 9.56 20.08 -4.94
C ALA A 74 8.58 18.97 -5.34
N PRO A 75 8.32 18.73 -6.63
CA PRO A 75 7.43 17.67 -7.10
C PRO A 75 7.83 16.27 -6.62
N THR A 76 9.11 16.04 -6.41
CA THR A 76 9.63 14.77 -5.85
C THR A 76 9.54 14.69 -4.32
N GLY A 77 9.13 15.78 -3.66
CA GLY A 77 8.97 15.87 -2.21
C GLY A 77 10.13 16.52 -1.48
N ASN A 78 9.92 16.75 -0.19
CA ASN A 78 10.88 17.36 0.72
C ASN A 78 12.13 16.47 0.85
N MET A 79 13.32 17.06 0.70
CA MET A 79 14.60 16.35 0.73
C MET A 79 14.90 15.71 2.09
N GLU A 80 14.53 16.36 3.20
CA GLU A 80 14.71 15.81 4.54
C GLU A 80 13.84 14.56 4.74
N LEU A 81 12.56 14.61 4.29
CA LEU A 81 11.68 13.44 4.34
C LEU A 81 12.24 12.28 3.51
N ARG A 82 12.70 12.56 2.30
CA ARG A 82 13.32 11.56 1.43
C ARG A 82 14.57 10.93 2.07
N ALA A 83 15.40 11.73 2.74
CA ALA A 83 16.56 11.22 3.46
C ALA A 83 16.17 10.29 4.62
N MET A 84 15.10 10.60 5.36
CA MET A 84 14.58 9.75 6.43
C MET A 84 14.01 8.43 5.92
N ILE A 85 13.31 8.47 4.78
CA ILE A 85 12.83 7.26 4.11
C ILE A 85 14.03 6.36 3.70
N CYS A 86 15.10 6.94 3.17
CA CYS A 86 16.32 6.18 2.87
C CYS A 86 16.95 5.56 4.13
N GLN A 87 16.93 6.26 5.26
CA GLN A 87 17.39 5.71 6.55
C GLN A 87 16.50 4.54 7.02
N LYS A 88 15.16 4.66 6.88
CA LYS A 88 14.23 3.56 7.15
C LYS A 88 14.53 2.36 6.27
N ALA A 89 14.68 2.55 4.95
CA ALA A 89 15.01 1.48 4.01
C ALA A 89 16.34 0.79 4.36
N LYS A 90 17.36 1.55 4.74
CA LYS A 90 18.62 0.98 5.21
C LYS A 90 18.46 0.15 6.48
N LYS A 91 17.68 0.65 7.45
CA LYS A 91 17.46 -0.02 8.74
C LYS A 91 16.62 -1.28 8.58
N MET A 92 15.53 -1.21 7.82
CA MET A 92 14.55 -2.31 7.70
C MET A 92 14.92 -3.34 6.64
N TYR A 93 15.46 -2.89 5.50
CA TYR A 93 15.71 -3.77 4.33
C TYR A 93 17.19 -3.99 4.03
N GLY A 94 18.09 -3.24 4.67
CA GLY A 94 19.51 -3.28 4.35
C GLY A 94 19.89 -2.60 3.03
N VAL A 95 18.94 -1.91 2.36
CA VAL A 95 19.11 -1.29 1.05
C VAL A 95 19.60 0.15 1.20
N ASP A 96 20.70 0.49 0.51
CA ASP A 96 21.22 1.85 0.45
C ASP A 96 20.56 2.62 -0.69
N LEU A 97 19.84 3.67 -0.38
CA LEU A 97 19.15 4.54 -1.32
C LEU A 97 19.75 5.95 -1.29
N ASN A 98 19.77 6.61 -2.45
CA ASN A 98 20.12 8.02 -2.56
C ASN A 98 18.84 8.88 -2.49
N PRO A 99 18.67 9.75 -1.48
CA PRO A 99 17.47 10.57 -1.34
C PRO A 99 17.25 11.52 -2.53
N ALA A 100 18.29 11.89 -3.26
CA ALA A 100 18.17 12.73 -4.44
C ALA A 100 17.69 11.97 -5.69
N ARG A 101 17.73 10.62 -5.66
CA ARG A 101 17.51 9.81 -6.86
C ARG A 101 16.47 8.69 -6.73
N ASN A 102 16.31 8.12 -5.55
CA ASN A 102 15.57 6.87 -5.40
C ASN A 102 14.23 6.98 -4.68
N VAL A 103 13.78 8.20 -4.34
CA VAL A 103 12.55 8.41 -3.56
C VAL A 103 11.70 9.52 -4.17
N ILE A 104 10.40 9.27 -4.33
CA ILE A 104 9.37 10.27 -4.66
C ILE A 104 8.29 10.25 -3.59
N ILE A 105 7.92 11.42 -3.07
CA ILE A 105 6.80 11.58 -2.14
C ILE A 105 5.49 11.77 -2.92
N THR A 106 4.44 11.09 -2.50
CA THR A 106 3.14 11.06 -3.19
C THR A 106 1.98 11.42 -2.25
N PRO A 107 0.82 11.86 -2.78
CA PRO A 107 -0.38 12.11 -1.99
C PRO A 107 -1.06 10.79 -1.54
N GLY A 108 -0.37 10.02 -0.68
CA GLY A 108 -0.76 8.68 -0.23
C GLY A 108 -0.35 7.57 -1.19
N SER A 109 -0.52 6.31 -0.74
CA SER A 109 -0.14 5.12 -1.52
C SER A 109 -1.03 4.84 -2.73
N ASP A 110 -2.31 5.22 -2.72
CA ASP A 110 -3.18 5.02 -3.88
C ASP A 110 -2.68 5.76 -5.12
N SER A 111 -2.30 7.03 -4.94
CA SER A 111 -1.68 7.83 -6.01
C SER A 111 -0.32 7.27 -6.42
N ALA A 112 0.43 6.73 -5.45
CA ALA A 112 1.71 6.09 -5.70
C ALA A 112 1.54 4.82 -6.55
N LEU A 113 0.59 3.95 -6.21
CA LEU A 113 0.31 2.72 -6.97
C LEU A 113 -0.08 3.02 -8.41
N PHE A 114 -0.97 4.00 -8.62
CA PHE A 114 -1.32 4.43 -9.97
C PHE A 114 -0.07 4.93 -10.72
N PHE A 115 0.72 5.80 -10.11
CA PHE A 115 1.91 6.37 -10.73
C PHE A 115 3.02 5.33 -10.93
N ALA A 116 3.16 4.34 -10.04
CA ALA A 116 4.12 3.24 -10.17
C ALA A 116 3.86 2.34 -11.37
N MET A 117 2.60 2.14 -11.76
CA MET A 117 2.20 1.28 -12.86
C MET A 117 2.16 2.03 -14.21
N TYR A 118 1.75 3.30 -14.18
CA TYR A 118 1.42 4.07 -15.39
C TYR A 118 2.55 4.19 -16.43
N PRO A 119 3.84 4.34 -16.07
CA PRO A 119 4.92 4.42 -17.05
C PRO A 119 5.23 3.12 -17.79
N PHE A 120 4.74 1.99 -17.29
CA PHE A 120 5.08 0.67 -17.81
C PHE A 120 3.99 0.02 -18.63
N LEU A 121 2.72 0.38 -18.37
CA LEU A 121 1.57 -0.35 -18.92
C LEU A 121 0.97 0.34 -20.13
N GLU A 122 0.79 -0.45 -21.17
CA GLU A 122 0.06 -0.09 -22.38
C GLU A 122 -1.20 -0.94 -22.53
N LYS A 123 -2.06 -0.52 -23.44
CA LYS A 123 -3.29 -1.26 -23.75
C LYS A 123 -2.99 -2.67 -24.24
N GLY A 124 -3.51 -3.65 -23.50
CA GLY A 124 -3.41 -5.06 -23.86
C GLY A 124 -2.25 -5.80 -23.19
N ASP A 125 -1.42 -5.09 -22.41
CA ASP A 125 -0.46 -5.73 -21.50
C ASP A 125 -1.20 -6.54 -20.43
N GLU A 126 -0.55 -7.55 -19.91
CA GLU A 126 -1.03 -8.40 -18.83
C GLU A 126 -0.26 -8.13 -17.55
N VAL A 127 -1.01 -8.07 -16.44
CA VAL A 127 -0.46 -7.87 -15.10
C VAL A 127 -0.91 -9.00 -14.19
N ILE A 128 0.03 -9.78 -13.66
CA ILE A 128 -0.30 -10.84 -12.71
C ILE A 128 -0.54 -10.22 -11.33
N ILE A 129 -1.63 -10.61 -10.70
CA ILE A 129 -2.03 -10.16 -9.38
C ILE A 129 -2.43 -11.34 -8.50
N PRO A 130 -1.72 -11.62 -7.40
CA PRO A 130 -2.15 -12.58 -6.40
C PRO A 130 -3.46 -12.11 -5.73
N CYS A 131 -4.45 -12.98 -5.66
CA CYS A 131 -5.77 -12.69 -5.07
C CYS A 131 -6.14 -13.74 -4.02
N PRO A 132 -6.77 -13.32 -2.90
CA PRO A 132 -7.34 -12.00 -2.59
C PRO A 132 -6.30 -10.89 -2.52
N SER A 133 -6.67 -9.65 -2.96
CA SER A 133 -5.77 -8.50 -3.02
C SER A 133 -6.51 -7.19 -2.75
N TYR A 134 -5.77 -6.13 -2.54
CA TYR A 134 -6.33 -4.79 -2.42
C TYR A 134 -7.07 -4.38 -3.70
N PRO A 135 -8.37 -4.06 -3.64
CA PRO A 135 -9.20 -3.87 -4.84
C PRO A 135 -8.71 -2.79 -5.80
N ASN A 136 -8.07 -1.72 -5.29
CA ASN A 136 -7.58 -0.64 -6.15
C ASN A 136 -6.45 -1.10 -7.08
N ASN A 137 -5.70 -2.14 -6.73
CA ASN A 137 -4.68 -2.69 -7.62
C ASN A 137 -5.31 -3.22 -8.91
N MET A 138 -6.38 -4.01 -8.79
CA MET A 138 -7.15 -4.53 -9.93
C MET A 138 -7.74 -3.40 -10.78
N GLN A 139 -8.29 -2.38 -10.10
CA GLN A 139 -8.91 -1.24 -10.78
C GLN A 139 -7.88 -0.39 -11.53
N ASN A 140 -6.71 -0.14 -10.94
CA ASN A 140 -5.63 0.62 -11.60
C ASN A 140 -5.19 -0.07 -12.89
N ILE A 141 -5.01 -1.39 -12.88
CA ILE A 141 -4.68 -2.18 -14.08
C ILE A 141 -5.73 -1.96 -15.17
N THR A 142 -7.00 -2.08 -14.79
CA THR A 142 -8.13 -1.90 -15.73
C THR A 142 -8.20 -0.46 -16.27
N MET A 143 -7.99 0.56 -15.43
CA MET A 143 -7.96 1.97 -15.86
C MET A 143 -6.88 2.26 -16.91
N MET A 144 -5.77 1.52 -16.85
CA MET A 144 -4.67 1.61 -17.82
C MET A 144 -4.91 0.81 -19.08
N GLN A 145 -6.08 0.14 -19.21
CA GLN A 145 -6.45 -0.75 -20.32
C GLN A 145 -5.56 -1.99 -20.43
N ALA A 146 -4.85 -2.33 -19.37
CA ALA A 146 -4.17 -3.60 -19.21
C ALA A 146 -5.15 -4.67 -18.70
N THR A 147 -4.77 -5.92 -18.78
CA THR A 147 -5.57 -7.06 -18.37
C THR A 147 -5.04 -7.65 -17.07
N PRO A 148 -5.81 -7.66 -15.98
CA PRO A 148 -5.42 -8.37 -14.78
C PRO A 148 -5.48 -9.89 -15.02
N VAL A 149 -4.41 -10.59 -14.67
CA VAL A 149 -4.29 -12.05 -14.68
C VAL A 149 -4.21 -12.52 -13.24
N VAL A 150 -5.26 -13.17 -12.76
CA VAL A 150 -5.37 -13.55 -11.35
C VAL A 150 -4.54 -14.79 -11.05
N LEU A 151 -3.66 -14.69 -10.05
CA LEU A 151 -3.06 -15.82 -9.36
C LEU A 151 -3.92 -16.10 -8.13
N GLU A 152 -4.74 -17.16 -8.18
CA GLU A 152 -5.56 -17.56 -7.05
C GLU A 152 -4.69 -18.09 -5.92
N LEU A 153 -4.79 -17.47 -4.75
CA LEU A 153 -4.14 -17.93 -3.53
C LEU A 153 -5.11 -18.81 -2.74
N ASN A 154 -4.56 -19.84 -2.10
CA ASN A 154 -5.35 -20.85 -1.41
C ASN A 154 -5.15 -20.75 0.10
N GLU A 155 -6.24 -20.79 0.85
CA GLU A 155 -6.22 -20.83 2.32
C GLU A 155 -5.48 -22.06 2.85
N ALA A 156 -5.66 -23.22 2.21
CA ALA A 156 -4.97 -24.46 2.59
C ALA A 156 -3.43 -24.38 2.43
N GLU A 157 -2.93 -23.37 1.75
CA GLU A 157 -1.52 -23.06 1.56
C GLU A 157 -1.14 -21.75 2.26
N ASP A 158 -1.90 -21.32 3.27
CA ASP A 158 -1.71 -20.07 4.02
C ASP A 158 -1.62 -18.84 3.13
N TYR A 159 -2.31 -18.85 1.99
CA TYR A 159 -2.24 -17.81 0.95
C TYR A 159 -0.80 -17.52 0.47
N GLN A 160 0.12 -18.49 0.57
CA GLN A 160 1.48 -18.38 0.04
C GLN A 160 1.52 -18.57 -1.48
N ILE A 161 2.58 -18.08 -2.11
CA ILE A 161 2.71 -18.09 -3.57
C ILE A 161 3.45 -19.35 -4.03
N ASN A 162 2.80 -20.14 -4.88
CA ASN A 162 3.40 -21.29 -5.53
C ASN A 162 4.09 -20.87 -6.83
N GLN A 163 5.39 -21.20 -6.98
CA GLN A 163 6.18 -20.82 -8.13
C GLN A 163 5.63 -21.37 -9.46
N GLN A 164 5.19 -22.63 -9.48
CA GLN A 164 4.70 -23.26 -10.72
C GLN A 164 3.37 -22.64 -11.15
N ALA A 165 2.49 -22.34 -10.20
CA ALA A 165 1.25 -21.64 -10.48
C ALA A 165 1.52 -20.23 -11.04
N LEU A 166 2.42 -19.46 -10.42
CA LEU A 166 2.82 -18.13 -10.89
C LEU A 166 3.43 -18.19 -12.29
N GLU A 167 4.39 -19.08 -12.53
CA GLU A 167 5.07 -19.27 -13.81
C GLU A 167 4.08 -19.62 -14.94
N SER A 168 3.06 -20.44 -14.65
CA SER A 168 2.06 -20.88 -15.63
C SER A 168 1.20 -19.74 -16.18
N LEU A 169 1.11 -18.62 -15.48
CA LEU A 169 0.34 -17.43 -15.87
C LEU A 169 1.12 -16.46 -16.77
N VAL A 170 2.44 -16.66 -16.90
CA VAL A 170 3.28 -15.76 -17.70
C VAL A 170 3.05 -16.01 -19.19
N SER A 171 2.76 -14.95 -19.92
CA SER A 171 2.63 -14.93 -21.38
C SER A 171 3.59 -13.92 -22.02
N ASN A 172 3.59 -13.84 -23.32
CA ASN A 172 4.36 -12.82 -24.05
C ASN A 172 3.80 -11.40 -23.90
N LYS A 173 2.66 -11.24 -23.22
CA LYS A 173 2.05 -9.94 -22.89
C LYS A 173 2.25 -9.54 -21.46
N THR A 174 2.74 -10.45 -20.61
CA THR A 174 2.97 -10.17 -19.20
C THR A 174 4.07 -9.13 -19.06
N LYS A 175 3.77 -8.03 -18.39
CA LYS A 175 4.69 -6.91 -18.13
C LYS A 175 5.05 -6.78 -16.67
N MET A 176 4.11 -7.14 -15.79
CA MET A 176 4.20 -6.73 -14.39
C MET A 176 3.56 -7.78 -13.47
N ILE A 177 4.08 -7.83 -12.25
CA ILE A 177 3.39 -8.44 -11.11
C ILE A 177 3.07 -7.30 -10.14
N VAL A 178 1.84 -7.25 -9.62
CA VAL A 178 1.44 -6.32 -8.56
C VAL A 178 1.20 -7.12 -7.29
N LEU A 179 2.01 -6.86 -6.27
CA LEU A 179 2.00 -7.57 -4.99
C LEU A 179 1.64 -6.62 -3.86
N THR A 180 0.71 -7.00 -2.99
CA THR A 180 0.50 -6.35 -1.69
C THR A 180 1.18 -7.17 -0.62
N HIS A 181 2.20 -6.64 0.05
CA HIS A 181 3.02 -7.37 1.02
C HIS A 181 3.45 -6.48 2.20
N PRO A 182 2.99 -6.77 3.41
CA PRO A 182 2.02 -7.80 3.81
C PRO A 182 0.66 -7.66 3.13
N ASN A 183 -0.04 -8.79 2.92
CA ASN A 183 -1.24 -8.83 2.10
C ASN A 183 -2.45 -8.15 2.78
N ASN A 184 -3.22 -7.47 1.98
CA ASN A 184 -4.55 -6.99 2.29
C ASN A 184 -5.53 -7.66 1.30
N PRO A 185 -6.52 -8.46 1.75
CA PRO A 185 -7.05 -8.54 3.12
C PRO A 185 -6.61 -9.73 3.96
N THR A 186 -5.88 -10.72 3.43
CA THR A 186 -5.59 -11.99 4.11
C THR A 186 -4.64 -11.88 5.28
N THR A 187 -3.97 -10.72 5.45
CA THR A 187 -2.94 -10.43 6.47
C THR A 187 -1.65 -11.25 6.32
N THR A 188 -1.54 -12.02 5.27
CA THR A 188 -0.39 -12.89 4.99
C THR A 188 0.90 -12.10 4.87
N VAL A 189 1.92 -12.48 5.61
CA VAL A 189 3.30 -12.11 5.36
C VAL A 189 3.92 -13.20 4.48
N TYR A 190 4.23 -12.86 3.23
CA TYR A 190 4.82 -13.85 2.33
C TYR A 190 6.17 -14.31 2.85
N ASN A 191 6.33 -15.63 2.93
CA ASN A 191 7.56 -16.25 3.39
C ASN A 191 8.68 -16.15 2.35
N HIS A 192 9.89 -16.55 2.74
CA HIS A 192 11.06 -16.51 1.86
C HIS A 192 10.85 -17.31 0.58
N GLU A 193 10.16 -18.45 0.62
CA GLU A 193 9.90 -19.30 -0.54
C GLU A 193 8.99 -18.59 -1.55
N SER A 194 7.89 -17.98 -1.09
CA SER A 194 6.99 -17.16 -1.92
C SER A 194 7.71 -15.99 -2.59
N LEU A 195 8.57 -15.29 -1.83
CA LEU A 195 9.31 -14.15 -2.35
C LEU A 195 10.39 -14.58 -3.35
N MET A 196 11.03 -15.73 -3.13
CA MET A 196 11.97 -16.31 -4.09
C MET A 196 11.24 -16.78 -5.36
N ALA A 197 10.02 -17.32 -5.25
CA ALA A 197 9.20 -17.66 -6.41
C ALA A 197 8.90 -16.43 -7.29
N ILE A 198 8.54 -15.32 -6.67
CA ILE A 198 8.35 -14.03 -7.37
C ILE A 198 9.65 -13.59 -8.03
N ARG A 199 10.75 -13.61 -7.29
CA ARG A 199 12.08 -13.22 -7.79
C ARG A 199 12.47 -14.01 -9.05
N GLU A 200 12.38 -15.34 -8.99
CA GLU A 200 12.76 -16.20 -10.12
C GLU A 200 11.92 -15.88 -11.38
N VAL A 201 10.62 -15.68 -11.22
CA VAL A 201 9.73 -15.36 -12.34
C VAL A 201 10.02 -13.95 -12.88
N VAL A 202 10.19 -12.96 -12.01
CA VAL A 202 10.51 -11.57 -12.41
C VAL A 202 11.80 -11.50 -13.20
N LEU A 203 12.88 -12.09 -12.68
CA LEU A 203 14.19 -12.05 -13.33
C LEU A 203 14.24 -12.88 -14.63
N LYS A 204 13.60 -14.05 -14.65
CA LYS A 204 13.55 -14.92 -15.83
C LYS A 204 12.83 -14.28 -17.01
N HIS A 205 11.76 -13.53 -16.75
CA HIS A 205 10.88 -12.96 -17.78
C HIS A 205 11.05 -11.45 -17.95
N ASP A 206 12.03 -10.84 -17.27
CA ASP A 206 12.31 -9.40 -17.30
C ASP A 206 11.05 -8.56 -16.98
N LEU A 207 10.32 -8.94 -15.92
CA LEU A 207 9.11 -8.28 -15.49
C LEU A 207 9.40 -7.13 -14.51
N VAL A 208 8.42 -6.25 -14.33
CA VAL A 208 8.42 -5.24 -13.27
C VAL A 208 7.59 -5.77 -12.08
N LEU A 209 8.12 -5.66 -10.87
CA LEU A 209 7.36 -5.86 -9.64
C LEU A 209 6.94 -4.52 -9.05
N VAL A 210 5.64 -4.26 -8.96
CA VAL A 210 5.11 -3.18 -8.11
C VAL A 210 4.69 -3.81 -6.78
N CYS A 211 5.35 -3.40 -5.70
CA CYS A 211 5.11 -3.93 -4.37
C CYS A 211 4.47 -2.87 -3.46
N ASP A 212 3.21 -3.08 -3.10
CA ASP A 212 2.49 -2.29 -2.11
C ASP A 212 2.85 -2.77 -0.70
N GLN A 213 3.61 -1.97 0.02
CA GLN A 213 4.09 -2.25 1.38
C GLN A 213 3.39 -1.39 2.45
N ALA A 214 2.13 -1.03 2.23
CA ALA A 214 1.39 -0.15 3.16
C ALA A 214 1.29 -0.72 4.59
N PHE A 215 1.42 -2.03 4.77
CA PHE A 215 1.34 -2.71 6.07
C PHE A 215 2.70 -3.19 6.62
N GLU A 216 3.82 -2.78 6.03
CA GLU A 216 5.17 -3.25 6.39
C GLU A 216 5.56 -3.03 7.86
N ASP A 217 4.99 -2.02 8.50
CA ASP A 217 5.26 -1.66 9.89
C ASP A 217 4.46 -2.52 10.91
N PHE A 218 3.55 -3.38 10.42
CA PHE A 218 2.69 -4.23 11.22
C PHE A 218 2.94 -5.71 10.92
N THR A 219 4.11 -6.23 11.22
CA THR A 219 4.39 -7.66 11.22
C THR A 219 4.63 -8.12 12.67
N PHE A 220 4.02 -9.22 13.06
CA PHE A 220 4.07 -9.67 14.45
C PHE A 220 5.13 -10.76 14.62
N GLU A 221 4.84 -12.02 14.28
CA GLU A 221 5.78 -13.13 14.46
C GLU A 221 6.72 -13.34 13.26
N ASN A 222 6.29 -12.89 12.07
CA ASN A 222 7.02 -13.15 10.83
C ASN A 222 8.02 -12.03 10.54
N GLU A 223 9.20 -12.39 10.09
CA GLU A 223 10.19 -11.43 9.57
C GLU A 223 9.67 -10.84 8.25
N PHE A 224 9.66 -9.52 8.17
CA PHE A 224 9.33 -8.82 6.93
C PHE A 224 10.56 -8.73 6.03
N ILE A 225 10.44 -9.28 4.82
CA ILE A 225 11.48 -9.22 3.78
C ILE A 225 10.96 -8.35 2.64
N ALA A 226 11.59 -7.19 2.42
CA ALA A 226 11.22 -6.33 1.29
C ALA A 226 11.71 -6.96 -0.03
N PRO A 227 10.83 -7.16 -1.04
CA PRO A 227 11.24 -7.77 -2.31
C PRO A 227 12.39 -7.03 -3.02
N MET A 228 12.46 -5.71 -2.89
CA MET A 228 13.55 -4.91 -3.46
C MET A 228 14.93 -5.24 -2.87
N ALA A 229 15.00 -5.89 -1.71
CA ALA A 229 16.24 -6.27 -1.05
C ALA A 229 16.79 -7.63 -1.53
N LEU A 230 15.98 -8.41 -2.25
CA LEU A 230 16.42 -9.68 -2.81
C LEU A 230 17.43 -9.44 -3.95
N ASP A 231 18.40 -10.32 -4.07
CA ASP A 231 19.45 -10.21 -5.08
C ASP A 231 18.88 -10.08 -6.51
N GLY A 232 19.31 -9.03 -7.23
CA GLY A 232 18.84 -8.69 -8.57
C GLY A 232 17.47 -7.99 -8.65
N MET A 233 16.71 -7.88 -7.55
CA MET A 233 15.35 -7.35 -7.59
C MET A 233 15.26 -5.83 -7.55
N PHE A 234 16.27 -5.12 -7.08
CA PHE A 234 16.23 -3.65 -6.98
C PHE A 234 15.95 -2.97 -8.33
N GLU A 235 16.56 -3.48 -9.40
CA GLU A 235 16.38 -2.93 -10.76
C GLU A 235 15.00 -3.23 -11.36
N HIS A 236 14.28 -4.19 -10.80
CA HIS A 236 12.97 -4.63 -11.28
C HIS A 236 11.81 -4.21 -10.38
N THR A 237 12.09 -3.60 -9.22
CA THR A 237 11.06 -3.36 -8.20
C THR A 237 10.73 -1.88 -8.04
N VAL A 238 9.44 -1.56 -8.07
CA VAL A 238 8.89 -0.29 -7.62
C VAL A 238 8.17 -0.53 -6.30
N THR A 239 8.76 -0.08 -5.21
CA THR A 239 8.21 -0.23 -3.86
C THR A 239 7.34 0.98 -3.52
N VAL A 240 6.11 0.73 -3.09
CA VAL A 240 5.13 1.74 -2.67
C VAL A 240 4.84 1.59 -1.19
N CYS A 241 5.03 2.66 -0.44
CA CYS A 241 4.80 2.71 1.00
C CYS A 241 3.89 3.88 1.41
N SER A 242 3.45 3.87 2.67
CA SER A 242 2.58 4.91 3.22
C SER A 242 2.83 5.11 4.71
N ILE A 243 2.61 6.34 5.21
CA ILE A 243 2.52 6.62 6.64
C ILE A 243 1.09 6.40 7.19
N SER A 244 0.15 6.03 6.31
CA SER A 244 -1.28 5.94 6.65
C SER A 244 -1.59 4.86 7.68
N LYS A 245 -0.85 3.75 7.65
CA LYS A 245 -1.15 2.56 8.46
C LYS A 245 -0.23 2.50 9.68
N GLY A 246 1.04 2.20 9.53
CA GLY A 246 1.99 2.05 10.63
C GLY A 246 2.08 3.27 11.54
N MET A 247 2.07 4.47 10.98
CA MET A 247 2.13 5.72 11.74
C MET A 247 0.74 6.27 12.10
N GLY A 248 -0.36 5.69 11.62
CA GLY A 248 -1.72 6.17 11.90
C GLY A 248 -2.03 7.56 11.35
N LEU A 249 -1.36 7.96 10.30
CA LEU A 249 -1.46 9.29 9.72
C LEU A 249 -2.20 9.28 8.38
N SER A 250 -3.28 8.49 8.27
CA SER A 250 -4.05 8.31 7.03
C SER A 250 -4.58 9.64 6.47
N GLY A 251 -5.03 10.55 7.32
CA GLY A 251 -5.55 11.87 6.96
C GLY A 251 -4.49 12.84 6.42
N TYR A 252 -3.20 12.61 6.69
CA TYR A 252 -2.12 13.44 6.16
C TYR A 252 -1.82 13.21 4.69
N ARG A 253 -2.31 12.08 4.12
CA ARG A 253 -2.12 11.75 2.70
C ARG A 253 -0.66 11.82 2.25
N VAL A 254 0.23 11.14 2.93
CA VAL A 254 1.64 10.98 2.53
C VAL A 254 1.95 9.52 2.27
N GLY A 255 2.37 9.24 1.05
CA GLY A 255 2.97 7.99 0.62
C GLY A 255 4.31 8.27 -0.06
N TYR A 256 4.99 7.23 -0.47
CA TYR A 256 6.25 7.36 -1.20
C TYR A 256 6.53 6.14 -2.07
N ILE A 257 7.31 6.38 -3.11
CA ILE A 257 7.83 5.38 -4.03
C ILE A 257 9.33 5.29 -3.86
N MET A 258 9.86 4.07 -3.85
CA MET A 258 11.29 3.77 -3.91
C MET A 258 11.56 2.86 -5.10
N ALA A 259 12.58 3.20 -5.91
CA ALA A 259 13.01 2.37 -7.04
C ALA A 259 14.45 2.70 -7.47
N SER A 260 14.99 1.92 -8.41
CA SER A 260 16.31 2.12 -8.99
C SER A 260 16.41 3.41 -9.79
N ASP A 261 17.65 3.85 -10.05
CA ASP A 261 17.93 5.07 -10.82
C ASP A 261 17.29 5.05 -12.20
N VAL A 262 17.30 3.92 -12.88
CA VAL A 262 16.74 3.76 -14.24
C VAL A 262 15.25 4.03 -14.26
N ILE A 263 14.53 3.47 -13.31
CA ILE A 263 13.07 3.68 -13.16
C ILE A 263 12.79 5.14 -12.76
N MET A 264 13.54 5.64 -11.79
CA MET A 264 13.32 6.99 -11.24
C MET A 264 13.64 8.12 -12.22
N ASP A 265 14.59 7.94 -13.13
CA ASP A 265 14.88 8.94 -14.17
C ASP A 265 13.64 9.24 -15.03
N VAL A 266 12.84 8.22 -15.35
CA VAL A 266 11.57 8.40 -16.04
C VAL A 266 10.50 9.00 -15.12
N MET A 267 10.36 8.46 -13.92
CA MET A 267 9.33 8.90 -12.99
C MET A 267 9.54 10.35 -12.52
N TYR A 268 10.76 10.79 -12.32
CA TYR A 268 11.07 12.18 -11.99
C TYR A 268 10.64 13.15 -13.08
N GLY A 269 10.86 12.79 -14.34
CA GLY A 269 10.42 13.60 -15.47
C GLY A 269 8.89 13.77 -15.52
N CYS A 270 8.14 12.78 -15.08
CA CYS A 270 6.69 12.77 -15.07
C CYS A 270 6.06 13.31 -13.78
N ALA A 271 6.81 13.36 -12.67
CA ALA A 271 6.28 13.69 -11.35
C ALA A 271 5.58 15.07 -11.30
N VAL A 272 6.14 16.07 -11.99
CA VAL A 272 5.54 17.42 -12.07
C VAL A 272 4.12 17.36 -12.64
N SER A 273 3.91 16.56 -13.68
CA SER A 273 2.63 16.50 -14.39
C SER A 273 1.61 15.58 -13.72
N VAL A 274 2.06 14.52 -13.04
CA VAL A 274 1.18 13.50 -12.45
C VAL A 274 0.89 13.79 -10.97
N ILE A 275 1.92 14.15 -10.21
CA ILE A 275 1.81 14.37 -8.75
C ILE A 275 1.60 15.85 -8.44
N GLY A 276 2.23 16.75 -9.21
CA GLY A 276 2.34 18.17 -8.90
C GLY A 276 3.28 18.40 -7.72
N ALA A 277 2.76 18.41 -6.52
CA ALA A 277 3.52 18.36 -5.26
C ALA A 277 2.62 17.84 -4.13
N THR A 278 3.15 16.97 -3.29
CA THR A 278 2.44 16.52 -2.09
C THR A 278 2.34 17.66 -1.06
N ASN A 279 1.27 17.70 -0.28
CA ASN A 279 0.99 18.75 0.70
C ASN A 279 2.20 19.03 1.60
N THR A 280 2.62 20.28 1.66
CA THR A 280 3.83 20.71 2.38
C THR A 280 3.72 20.50 3.88
N VAL A 281 2.58 20.83 4.48
CA VAL A 281 2.33 20.67 5.93
C VAL A 281 2.36 19.20 6.32
N SER A 282 1.74 18.35 5.50
CA SER A 282 1.73 16.91 5.71
C SER A 282 3.12 16.29 5.65
N GLN A 283 3.97 16.77 4.76
CA GLN A 283 5.37 16.31 4.71
C GLN A 283 6.18 16.75 5.93
N ILE A 284 5.92 17.92 6.48
CA ILE A 284 6.57 18.39 7.72
C ILE A 284 6.13 17.52 8.91
N ALA A 285 4.84 17.21 9.00
CA ALA A 285 4.32 16.28 10.00
C ALA A 285 4.95 14.88 9.87
N ALA A 286 5.07 14.37 8.63
CA ALA A 286 5.72 13.10 8.36
C ALA A 286 7.19 13.09 8.78
N ILE A 287 7.94 14.17 8.56
CA ILE A 287 9.33 14.31 9.05
C ILE A 287 9.38 14.14 10.56
N GLU A 288 8.47 14.76 11.29
CA GLU A 288 8.41 14.64 12.75
C GLU A 288 8.12 13.22 13.20
N ALA A 289 7.16 12.54 12.51
CA ALA A 289 6.84 11.14 12.78
C ALA A 289 8.04 10.20 12.53
N PHE A 290 8.80 10.42 11.47
CA PHE A 290 10.01 9.64 11.18
C PHE A 290 11.16 9.91 12.16
N LYS A 291 11.23 11.11 12.73
CA LYS A 291 12.25 11.46 13.77
C LYS A 291 12.00 10.74 15.08
N HIS A 292 10.74 10.56 15.43
CA HIS A 292 10.27 10.01 16.70
C HIS A 292 9.28 8.87 16.47
N PRO A 293 9.73 7.73 15.92
CA PRO A 293 8.84 6.62 15.54
C PRO A 293 8.40 5.74 16.71
N GLU A 294 8.83 6.03 17.94
CA GLU A 294 8.64 5.18 19.13
C GLU A 294 7.16 4.98 19.49
N PHE A 295 6.29 5.91 19.09
CA PHE A 295 4.84 5.77 19.28
C PHE A 295 4.26 4.57 18.52
N MET A 296 4.89 4.12 17.44
CA MET A 296 4.47 2.94 16.70
C MET A 296 4.55 1.65 17.51
N ASP A 297 5.48 1.58 18.49
CA ASP A 297 5.61 0.41 19.36
C ASP A 297 4.38 0.23 20.26
N GLU A 298 3.75 1.33 20.68
CA GLU A 298 2.50 1.30 21.43
C GLU A 298 1.35 0.80 20.54
N PHE A 299 1.28 1.29 19.33
CA PHE A 299 0.29 0.85 18.35
C PHE A 299 0.42 -0.63 18.04
N ASN A 300 1.63 -1.09 17.74
CA ASN A 300 1.89 -2.50 17.47
C ASN A 300 1.48 -3.40 18.64
N ARG A 301 1.80 -3.03 19.86
CA ARG A 301 1.37 -3.77 21.07
C ARG A 301 -0.16 -3.79 21.21
N ALA A 302 -0.83 -2.67 20.97
CA ALA A 302 -2.29 -2.59 21.06
C ALA A 302 -2.95 -3.48 20.01
N TYR A 303 -2.44 -3.50 18.79
CA TYR A 303 -2.96 -4.38 17.73
C TYR A 303 -2.63 -5.84 17.94
N ASP A 304 -1.47 -6.16 18.50
CA ASP A 304 -1.14 -7.53 18.89
C ASP A 304 -2.14 -8.08 19.92
N ILE A 305 -2.48 -7.32 20.93
CA ILE A 305 -3.51 -7.68 21.91
C ILE A 305 -4.87 -7.87 21.22
N ARG A 306 -5.28 -6.94 20.36
CA ARG A 306 -6.58 -6.95 19.70
C ARG A 306 -6.74 -8.13 18.72
N ARG A 307 -5.71 -8.49 17.95
CA ARG A 307 -5.77 -9.64 17.04
C ARG A 307 -5.97 -10.95 17.81
N HIS A 308 -5.30 -11.12 18.95
CA HIS A 308 -5.49 -12.29 19.82
C HIS A 308 -6.90 -12.31 20.43
N GLN A 309 -7.44 -11.15 20.85
CA GLN A 309 -8.80 -11.06 21.35
C GLN A 309 -9.82 -11.42 20.25
N ALA A 310 -9.67 -10.87 19.05
CA ALA A 310 -10.53 -11.20 17.91
C ALA A 310 -10.48 -12.69 17.59
N TYR A 311 -9.29 -13.25 17.45
CA TYR A 311 -9.07 -14.69 17.21
C TYR A 311 -9.76 -15.57 18.26
N ASN A 312 -9.54 -15.27 19.54
CA ASN A 312 -10.11 -16.05 20.63
C ASN A 312 -11.64 -15.95 20.73
N ILE A 313 -12.23 -14.80 20.36
CA ILE A 313 -13.68 -14.59 20.41
C ILE A 313 -14.34 -15.19 19.19
N LEU A 314 -13.89 -14.85 17.99
CA LEU A 314 -14.55 -15.24 16.74
C LEU A 314 -14.55 -16.75 16.53
N ASN A 315 -13.45 -17.43 16.86
CA ASN A 315 -13.37 -18.89 16.76
C ASN A 315 -14.25 -19.67 17.77
N THR A 316 -14.95 -18.97 18.70
CA THR A 316 -15.97 -19.58 19.55
C THR A 316 -17.37 -19.53 18.94
N VAL A 317 -17.57 -18.76 17.88
CA VAL A 317 -18.88 -18.59 17.23
C VAL A 317 -19.11 -19.72 16.23
N PRO A 318 -20.21 -20.50 16.36
CA PRO A 318 -20.49 -21.57 15.41
C PRO A 318 -20.61 -21.04 13.96
N GLY A 319 -19.90 -21.67 13.02
CA GLY A 319 -19.88 -21.27 11.61
C GLY A 319 -18.99 -20.06 11.33
N VAL A 320 -18.12 -19.69 12.26
CA VAL A 320 -17.13 -18.62 12.07
C VAL A 320 -15.75 -19.16 12.41
N SER A 321 -14.79 -18.90 11.54
CA SER A 321 -13.38 -19.20 11.78
C SER A 321 -12.46 -18.14 11.22
N MET A 322 -11.28 -18.02 11.81
CA MET A 322 -10.21 -17.17 11.29
C MET A 322 -8.85 -17.68 11.76
N GLU A 323 -7.86 -17.47 10.94
CA GLU A 323 -6.47 -17.62 11.36
C GLU A 323 -6.01 -16.37 12.14
N LEU A 324 -4.99 -16.55 13.00
CA LEU A 324 -4.42 -15.41 13.71
C LEU A 324 -3.73 -14.47 12.71
N PRO A 325 -4.17 -13.19 12.60
CA PRO A 325 -3.58 -12.28 11.63
C PRO A 325 -2.07 -12.14 11.80
N ALA A 326 -1.31 -12.41 10.74
CA ALA A 326 0.15 -12.31 10.75
C ALA A 326 0.65 -10.88 10.63
N SER A 327 -0.20 -9.98 10.12
CA SER A 327 0.13 -8.57 9.93
C SER A 327 -1.08 -7.65 9.99
N GLY A 328 -0.83 -6.35 10.09
CA GLY A 328 -1.86 -5.32 10.00
C GLY A 328 -2.84 -5.32 11.17
N PHE A 329 -4.01 -4.78 10.89
CA PHE A 329 -5.12 -4.67 11.85
C PHE A 329 -6.44 -5.16 11.23
N LEU A 330 -6.34 -5.98 10.19
CA LEU A 330 -7.48 -6.64 9.55
C LEU A 330 -7.71 -8.02 10.18
N ALA A 331 -8.94 -8.52 10.07
CA ALA A 331 -9.29 -9.89 10.35
C ALA A 331 -9.90 -10.50 9.08
N TRP A 332 -9.31 -11.57 8.58
CA TRP A 332 -9.83 -12.33 7.46
C TRP A 332 -10.63 -13.50 8.03
N VAL A 333 -11.95 -13.38 7.95
CA VAL A 333 -12.89 -14.25 8.68
C VAL A 333 -13.70 -15.07 7.70
N ASP A 334 -13.68 -16.39 7.85
CA ASP A 334 -14.61 -17.30 7.18
C ASP A 334 -15.93 -17.39 7.95
N VAL A 335 -17.04 -17.24 7.23
CA VAL A 335 -18.41 -17.27 7.76
C VAL A 335 -19.30 -18.28 7.02
N SER A 336 -18.71 -19.26 6.34
CA SER A 336 -19.39 -20.26 5.53
C SER A 336 -20.08 -21.38 6.35
#